data_bfe6e62cf9dfbf68b13c9252a61da9bc
#
_entry.id   bfe6e62cf9dfbf68b13c9252a61da9bc
#
_cell.length_a   1.000
_cell.length_b   1.000
_cell.length_c   1.000
_cell.angle_alpha   90.00
_cell.angle_beta   90.00
_cell.angle_gamma   90.00
#
_symmetry.space_group_name_H-M   'P 1'
#
loop_
_entity.id
_entity.type
_entity.pdbx_description
1 polymer ?
#
loop_
_entity_poly.entity_id
_entity_poly.type
_entity_poly.pdbx_seq_one_letter_code
_entity_poly.pdbx_strand_id
1 'polypeptide(L)'
;SSIATCISDIPFDGPCATTQVGLINGEYIINPTMAQKDVSDLQLTVASTREKVIMIEAGAKEVPEDKMIEAIYKAHEVNQEIIKFIDKIVEECGKPKHSYESCAVPEELFAAIKEIVPPAEMEVAVFSDDKQTRDW
;
A
#
# COMPACT_ATOMS: atom_id res chain seq x y z
N SER A 1 8.32 5.29 11.30
CA SER A 1 9.15 5.61 10.10
C SER A 1 8.52 6.75 9.29
N SER A 2 7.24 6.68 8.89
CA SER A 2 6.57 7.68 8.06
C SER A 2 6.67 9.10 8.64
N ILE A 3 6.37 9.29 9.93
CA ILE A 3 6.49 10.60 10.61
C ILE A 3 7.93 11.11 10.53
N ALA A 4 8.92 10.27 10.88
CA ALA A 4 10.31 10.67 10.88
C ALA A 4 10.81 11.14 9.50
N THR A 5 10.39 10.44 8.44
CA THR A 5 10.73 10.80 7.07
C THR A 5 9.99 12.08 6.64
N CYS A 6 8.71 12.22 7.02
CA CYS A 6 7.92 13.39 6.66
C CYS A 6 8.45 14.70 7.30
N ILE A 7 8.92 14.67 8.55
CA ILE A 7 9.47 15.84 9.23
C ILE A 7 10.94 16.14 8.87
N SER A 8 11.66 15.19 8.27
CA SER A 8 13.04 15.35 7.83
C SER A 8 13.11 16.16 6.53
N ASP A 9 14.32 16.46 6.07
CA ASP A 9 14.61 17.07 4.77
C ASP A 9 14.65 16.07 3.60
N ILE A 10 14.42 14.77 3.86
CA ILE A 10 14.42 13.73 2.83
C ILE A 10 13.17 13.88 1.95
N PRO A 11 13.31 13.90 0.60
CA PRO A 11 12.18 13.87 -0.33
C PRO A 11 11.36 12.59 -0.15
N PHE A 12 10.08 12.72 0.14
CA PHE A 12 9.18 11.61 0.40
C PHE A 12 7.74 11.99 0.08
N ASP A 13 7.09 11.23 -0.79
CA ASP A 13 5.73 11.47 -1.27
C ASP A 13 4.63 10.93 -0.31
N GLY A 14 5.01 10.73 0.96
CA GLY A 14 4.07 10.37 2.02
C GLY A 14 3.24 11.55 2.51
N PRO A 15 2.60 11.38 3.66
CA PRO A 15 2.74 10.27 4.61
C PRO A 15 2.04 8.98 4.18
N CYS A 16 2.44 7.88 4.80
CA CYS A 16 1.66 6.66 4.83
C CYS A 16 1.35 6.25 6.28
N ALA A 17 0.22 5.62 6.47
CA ALA A 17 -0.20 5.07 7.75
C ALA A 17 -0.54 3.59 7.61
N THR A 18 -0.45 2.85 8.71
CA THR A 18 -0.73 1.42 8.75
C THR A 18 -1.63 1.11 9.93
N THR A 19 -2.70 0.36 9.67
CA THR A 19 -3.65 -0.10 10.69
C THR A 19 -3.82 -1.61 10.59
N GLN A 20 -3.93 -2.26 11.75
CA GLN A 20 -4.31 -3.66 11.85
C GLN A 20 -5.81 -3.79 12.14
N VAL A 21 -6.45 -4.80 11.53
CA VAL A 21 -7.86 -5.12 11.75
C VAL A 21 -7.99 -6.60 12.08
N GLY A 22 -8.70 -6.88 13.18
CA GLY A 22 -9.18 -8.22 13.53
C GLY A 22 -10.67 -8.35 13.28
N LEU A 23 -11.16 -9.59 13.21
CA LEU A 23 -12.58 -9.92 13.15
C LEU A 23 -12.91 -10.92 14.27
N ILE A 24 -13.72 -10.53 15.24
CA ILE A 24 -14.07 -11.34 16.40
C ILE A 24 -15.60 -11.32 16.56
N ASN A 25 -16.23 -12.49 16.49
CA ASN A 25 -17.70 -12.62 16.57
C ASN A 25 -18.45 -11.71 15.58
N GLY A 26 -17.89 -11.49 14.40
CA GLY A 26 -18.47 -10.62 13.36
C GLY A 26 -18.23 -9.12 13.55
N GLU A 27 -17.49 -8.70 14.58
CA GLU A 27 -17.12 -7.30 14.83
C GLU A 27 -15.67 -7.02 14.43
N TYR A 28 -15.43 -5.89 13.75
CA TYR A 28 -14.09 -5.45 13.39
C TYR A 28 -13.42 -4.73 14.56
N ILE A 29 -12.24 -5.19 14.92
CA ILE A 29 -11.41 -4.63 16.00
C ILE A 29 -10.20 -3.94 15.37
N ILE A 30 -10.10 -2.64 15.56
CA ILE A 30 -8.94 -1.85 15.11
C ILE A 30 -7.77 -2.01 16.09
N ASN A 31 -6.61 -2.34 15.55
CA ASN A 31 -5.38 -2.56 16.32
C ASN A 31 -5.57 -3.56 17.48
N PRO A 32 -5.99 -4.80 17.17
CA PRO A 32 -6.28 -5.80 18.20
C PRO A 32 -5.06 -6.09 19.09
N THR A 33 -5.31 -6.29 20.37
CA THR A 33 -4.31 -6.78 21.33
C THR A 33 -3.88 -8.23 20.99
N MET A 34 -2.79 -8.72 21.58
CA MET A 34 -2.34 -10.10 21.36
C MET A 34 -3.43 -11.11 21.70
N ALA A 35 -4.09 -10.96 22.85
CA ALA A 35 -5.19 -11.86 23.26
C ALA A 35 -6.38 -11.82 22.28
N GLN A 36 -6.65 -10.67 21.66
CA GLN A 36 -7.69 -10.53 20.63
C GLN A 36 -7.26 -11.18 19.30
N LYS A 37 -5.97 -11.09 18.94
CA LYS A 37 -5.44 -11.75 17.74
C LYS A 37 -5.56 -13.28 17.81
N ASP A 38 -5.33 -13.86 18.98
CA ASP A 38 -5.39 -15.32 19.20
C ASP A 38 -6.78 -15.90 18.90
N VAL A 39 -7.85 -15.13 19.15
CA VAL A 39 -9.25 -15.54 18.93
C VAL A 39 -9.87 -14.94 17.68
N SER A 40 -9.14 -14.12 16.93
CA SER A 40 -9.62 -13.46 15.73
C SER A 40 -9.67 -14.42 14.53
N ASP A 41 -10.70 -14.27 13.70
CA ASP A 41 -10.83 -14.98 12.42
C ASP A 41 -10.09 -14.26 11.29
N LEU A 42 -9.70 -13.00 11.51
CA LEU A 42 -8.96 -12.17 10.55
C LEU A 42 -7.78 -11.49 11.26
N GLN A 43 -6.62 -11.55 10.63
CA GLN A 43 -5.46 -10.72 10.95
C GLN A 43 -5.07 -9.97 9.69
N LEU A 44 -5.55 -8.74 9.57
CA LEU A 44 -5.36 -7.90 8.39
C LEU A 44 -4.47 -6.71 8.75
N THR A 45 -3.45 -6.44 7.92
CA THR A 45 -2.64 -5.24 7.99
C THR A 45 -2.81 -4.46 6.69
N VAL A 46 -3.19 -3.20 6.79
CA VAL A 46 -3.39 -2.32 5.63
C VAL A 46 -2.54 -1.08 5.78
N ALA A 47 -1.67 -0.84 4.80
CA ALA A 47 -0.96 0.43 4.67
C ALA A 47 -1.57 1.26 3.53
N SER A 48 -1.74 2.55 3.76
CA SER A 48 -2.29 3.46 2.76
C SER A 48 -1.68 4.86 2.81
N THR A 49 -1.72 5.53 1.68
CA THR A 49 -1.51 6.97 1.53
C THR A 49 -2.86 7.69 1.66
N ARG A 50 -2.91 9.00 1.34
CA ARG A 50 -4.16 9.77 1.32
C ARG A 50 -5.19 9.21 0.34
N GLU A 51 -4.73 8.69 -0.79
CA GLU A 51 -5.61 8.33 -1.91
C GLU A 51 -5.70 6.82 -2.14
N LYS A 52 -4.68 6.06 -1.76
CA LYS A 52 -4.54 4.66 -2.19
C LYS A 52 -4.13 3.75 -1.05
N VAL A 53 -4.70 2.56 -1.04
CA VAL A 53 -4.13 1.41 -0.33
C VAL A 53 -2.90 0.96 -1.10
N ILE A 54 -1.75 0.86 -0.42
CA ILE A 54 -0.45 0.53 -1.01
C ILE A 54 0.08 -0.83 -0.59
N MET A 55 -0.44 -1.38 0.52
CA MET A 55 -0.06 -2.72 0.98
C MET A 55 -1.22 -3.35 1.75
N ILE A 56 -1.45 -4.62 1.48
CA ILE A 56 -2.39 -5.48 2.20
C ILE A 56 -1.66 -6.77 2.55
N GLU A 57 -1.69 -7.15 3.81
CA GLU A 57 -1.21 -8.45 4.30
C GLU A 57 -2.32 -9.06 5.16
N ALA A 58 -2.77 -10.27 4.81
CA ALA A 58 -3.88 -10.90 5.49
C ALA A 58 -3.63 -12.38 5.78
N GLY A 59 -4.01 -12.79 6.99
CA GLY A 59 -4.25 -14.17 7.37
C GLY A 59 -5.70 -14.31 7.84
N ALA A 60 -6.45 -15.25 7.29
CA ALA A 60 -7.87 -15.40 7.58
C ALA A 60 -8.29 -16.87 7.69
N LYS A 61 -9.29 -17.14 8.53
CA LYS A 61 -9.96 -18.43 8.69
C LYS A 61 -11.24 -18.44 7.85
N GLU A 62 -11.09 -18.58 6.53
CA GLU A 62 -12.21 -18.64 5.56
C GLU A 62 -13.20 -17.46 5.68
N VAL A 63 -12.66 -16.23 5.91
CA VAL A 63 -13.48 -15.01 5.95
C VAL A 63 -13.99 -14.69 4.55
N PRO A 64 -15.30 -14.43 4.35
CA PRO A 64 -15.88 -14.07 3.06
C PRO A 64 -15.25 -12.80 2.45
N GLU A 65 -15.19 -12.73 1.10
CA GLU A 65 -14.53 -11.63 0.39
C GLU A 65 -15.16 -10.27 0.69
N ASP A 66 -16.48 -10.20 0.81
CA ASP A 66 -17.21 -8.97 1.16
C ASP A 66 -16.78 -8.43 2.53
N LYS A 67 -16.59 -9.31 3.52
CA LYS A 67 -16.08 -8.98 4.85
C LYS A 67 -14.61 -8.55 4.83
N MET A 68 -13.81 -9.19 3.97
CA MET A 68 -12.42 -8.78 3.76
C MET A 68 -12.32 -7.37 3.17
N ILE A 69 -13.10 -7.08 2.14
CA ILE A 69 -13.15 -5.76 1.50
C ILE A 69 -13.62 -4.69 2.49
N GLU A 70 -14.67 -4.99 3.28
CA GLU A 70 -15.15 -4.08 4.33
C GLU A 70 -14.06 -3.77 5.37
N ALA A 71 -13.29 -4.78 5.80
CA ALA A 71 -12.17 -4.61 6.72
C ALA A 71 -11.07 -3.71 6.15
N ILE A 72 -10.74 -3.87 4.85
CA ILE A 72 -9.75 -3.04 4.15
C ILE A 72 -10.19 -1.58 4.12
N TYR A 73 -11.47 -1.30 3.79
CA TYR A 73 -12.00 0.06 3.81
C TYR A 73 -11.97 0.68 5.20
N LYS A 74 -12.36 -0.06 6.25
CA LYS A 74 -12.27 0.42 7.63
C LYS A 74 -10.84 0.75 8.05
N ALA A 75 -9.87 -0.08 7.68
CA ALA A 75 -8.46 0.22 7.94
C ALA A 75 -7.99 1.48 7.20
N HIS A 76 -8.41 1.66 5.95
CA HIS A 76 -8.08 2.85 5.16
C HIS A 76 -8.67 4.12 5.79
N GLU A 77 -9.91 4.10 6.26
CA GLU A 77 -10.53 5.22 6.98
C GLU A 77 -9.75 5.62 8.23
N VAL A 78 -9.33 4.65 9.05
CA VAL A 78 -8.49 4.90 10.23
C VAL A 78 -7.13 5.47 9.82
N ASN A 79 -6.53 4.96 8.75
CA ASN A 79 -5.28 5.48 8.21
C ASN A 79 -5.40 6.95 7.80
N GLN A 80 -6.55 7.41 7.28
CA GLN A 80 -6.77 8.81 6.94
C GLN A 80 -6.70 9.72 8.18
N GLU A 81 -7.22 9.28 9.33
CA GLU A 81 -7.13 10.06 10.57
C GLU A 81 -5.67 10.15 11.08
N ILE A 82 -4.91 9.05 10.96
CA ILE A 82 -3.49 9.03 11.30
C ILE A 82 -2.71 9.98 10.37
N ILE A 83 -2.99 9.94 9.08
CA ILE A 83 -2.35 10.79 8.07
C ILE A 83 -2.61 12.27 8.36
N LYS A 84 -3.86 12.66 8.65
CA LYS A 84 -4.20 14.03 9.05
C LYS A 84 -3.43 14.50 10.30
N PHE A 85 -3.20 13.59 11.24
CA PHE A 85 -2.40 13.89 12.42
C PHE A 85 -0.91 14.09 12.06
N ILE A 86 -0.37 13.25 11.16
CA ILE A 86 1.01 13.40 10.67
C ILE A 86 1.17 14.74 9.95
N ASP A 87 0.21 15.14 9.13
CA ASP A 87 0.24 16.43 8.41
C ASP A 87 0.37 17.61 9.36
N LYS A 88 -0.38 17.62 10.47
CA LYS A 88 -0.25 18.65 11.51
C LYS A 88 1.15 18.71 12.14
N ILE A 89 1.75 17.54 12.41
CA ILE A 89 3.12 17.48 12.92
C ILE A 89 4.10 18.06 11.89
N VAL A 90 3.91 17.74 10.61
CA VAL A 90 4.76 18.26 9.52
C VAL A 90 4.62 19.77 9.38
N GLU A 91 3.42 20.33 9.53
CA GLU A 91 3.18 21.77 9.52
C GLU A 91 3.92 22.48 10.68
N GLU A 92 3.99 21.86 11.86
CA GLU A 92 4.61 22.45 13.05
C GLU A 92 6.14 22.35 13.06
N CYS A 93 6.71 21.22 12.61
CA CYS A 93 8.14 20.93 12.78
C CYS A 93 8.83 20.33 11.56
N GLY A 94 8.16 20.25 10.42
CA GLY A 94 8.74 19.73 9.18
C GLY A 94 9.85 20.61 8.62
N LYS A 95 10.84 19.98 7.98
CA LYS A 95 11.93 20.67 7.29
C LYS A 95 11.65 20.78 5.79
N PRO A 96 12.17 21.82 5.12
CA PRO A 96 12.16 21.87 3.65
C PRO A 96 12.87 20.66 3.07
N LYS A 97 12.29 20.06 2.02
CA LYS A 97 12.86 18.90 1.34
C LYS A 97 14.02 19.32 0.45
N HIS A 98 15.11 18.53 0.44
CA HIS A 98 16.19 18.77 -0.52
C HIS A 98 15.77 18.29 -1.92
N SER A 99 16.38 18.88 -2.94
CA SER A 99 16.22 18.46 -4.33
C SER A 99 17.09 17.24 -4.63
N TYR A 100 16.65 16.41 -5.58
CA TYR A 100 17.42 15.27 -6.09
C TYR A 100 17.21 15.14 -7.60
N GLU A 101 18.15 14.49 -8.27
CA GLU A 101 17.99 14.10 -9.67
C GLU A 101 17.18 12.81 -9.75
N SER A 102 16.09 12.85 -10.50
CA SER A 102 15.24 11.68 -10.72
C SER A 102 15.93 10.67 -11.63
N CYS A 103 15.94 9.39 -11.22
CA CYS A 103 16.37 8.27 -12.08
C CYS A 103 15.20 7.70 -12.90
N ALA A 104 14.11 8.46 -13.08
CA ALA A 104 13.01 8.04 -13.92
C ALA A 104 13.47 7.78 -15.37
N VAL A 105 12.86 6.78 -15.99
CA VAL A 105 13.16 6.46 -17.39
C VAL A 105 12.70 7.63 -18.28
N PRO A 106 13.58 8.14 -19.18
CA PRO A 106 13.18 9.20 -20.12
C PRO A 106 11.97 8.76 -20.96
N GLU A 107 11.01 9.67 -21.13
CA GLU A 107 9.77 9.37 -21.90
C GLU A 107 10.05 8.91 -23.33
N GLU A 108 11.06 9.50 -24.00
CA GLU A 108 11.49 9.10 -25.34
C GLU A 108 12.00 7.67 -25.38
N LEU A 109 12.80 7.26 -24.39
CA LEU A 109 13.29 5.89 -24.29
C LEU A 109 12.14 4.90 -24.05
N PHE A 110 11.21 5.27 -23.17
CA PHE A 110 10.04 4.44 -22.89
C PHE A 110 9.12 4.29 -24.12
N ALA A 111 8.92 5.38 -24.89
CA ALA A 111 8.18 5.34 -26.12
C ALA A 111 8.86 4.44 -27.19
N ALA A 112 10.16 4.55 -27.36
CA ALA A 112 10.92 3.68 -28.27
C ALA A 112 10.82 2.20 -27.91
N ILE A 113 10.87 1.87 -26.61
CA ILE A 113 10.69 0.48 -26.13
C ILE A 113 9.26 -0.02 -26.45
N LYS A 114 8.24 0.81 -26.29
CA LYS A 114 6.85 0.44 -26.62
C LYS A 114 6.63 0.16 -28.12
N GLU A 115 7.39 0.81 -28.99
CA GLU A 115 7.35 0.53 -30.43
C GLU A 115 8.00 -0.83 -30.76
N ILE A 116 9.05 -1.22 -30.04
CA ILE A 116 9.75 -2.49 -30.23
C ILE A 116 8.96 -3.66 -29.63
N VAL A 117 8.31 -3.42 -28.49
CA VAL A 117 7.53 -4.44 -27.76
C VAL A 117 6.06 -3.98 -27.69
N PRO A 118 5.24 -4.35 -28.70
CA PRO A 118 3.82 -3.99 -28.72
C PRO A 118 3.05 -4.61 -27.54
N PRO A 119 2.00 -3.95 -27.04
CA PRO A 119 1.18 -4.45 -25.94
C PRO A 119 0.64 -5.86 -26.16
N ALA A 120 0.29 -6.23 -27.41
CA ALA A 120 -0.21 -7.56 -27.75
C ALA A 120 0.84 -8.68 -27.54
N GLU A 121 2.11 -8.43 -27.84
CA GLU A 121 3.20 -9.37 -27.59
C GLU A 121 3.48 -9.51 -26.08
N MET A 122 3.43 -8.39 -25.36
CA MET A 122 3.54 -8.38 -23.90
C MET A 122 2.42 -9.19 -23.25
N GLU A 123 1.17 -9.04 -23.73
CA GLU A 123 0.02 -9.80 -23.21
C GLU A 123 0.20 -11.29 -23.40
N VAL A 124 0.62 -11.73 -24.60
CA VAL A 124 0.90 -13.15 -24.88
C VAL A 124 2.00 -13.68 -23.96
N ALA A 125 3.08 -12.94 -23.76
CA ALA A 125 4.17 -13.34 -22.89
C ALA A 125 3.72 -13.45 -21.42
N VAL A 126 3.01 -12.46 -20.90
CA VAL A 126 2.56 -12.38 -19.48
C VAL A 126 1.55 -13.48 -19.16
N PHE A 127 0.61 -13.76 -20.06
CA PHE A 127 -0.45 -14.76 -19.84
C PHE A 127 -0.09 -16.16 -20.35
N SER A 128 1.17 -16.41 -20.74
CA SER A 128 1.62 -17.75 -21.11
C SER A 128 1.74 -18.64 -19.87
N ASP A 129 1.11 -19.82 -19.91
CA ASP A 129 1.20 -20.84 -18.85
C ASP A 129 2.58 -21.52 -18.83
N ASP A 130 3.25 -21.57 -19.99
CA ASP A 130 4.56 -22.21 -20.13
C ASP A 130 5.70 -21.21 -19.89
N LYS A 131 6.54 -21.52 -18.92
CA LYS A 131 7.68 -20.67 -18.56
C LYS A 131 8.67 -20.49 -19.72
N GLN A 132 8.94 -21.53 -20.51
CA GLN A 132 9.90 -21.44 -21.61
C GLN A 132 9.39 -20.50 -22.71
N THR A 133 8.09 -20.58 -23.02
CA THR A 133 7.43 -19.68 -23.97
C THR A 133 7.43 -18.21 -23.48
N ARG A 134 7.30 -18.02 -22.18
CA ARG A 134 7.31 -16.68 -21.58
C ARG A 134 8.70 -16.05 -21.54
N ASP A 135 9.75 -16.84 -21.37
CA ASP A 135 11.12 -16.38 -21.21
C ASP A 135 11.84 -16.17 -22.58
N TRP A 136 11.15 -16.42 -23.69
CA TRP A 136 11.61 -16.13 -25.06
C TRP A 136 11.15 -14.75 -25.52
#